data_547af6d35b1f266d4c3490652c945248
#
_entry.id   547af6d35b1f266d4c3490652c945248
#
_cell.length_a   1.000
_cell.length_b   1.000
_cell.length_c   1.000
_cell.angle_alpha   90.00
_cell.angle_beta   90.00
_cell.angle_gamma   90.00
#
_symmetry.space_group_name_H-M   'P 1'
#
loop_
_entity.id
_entity.type
_entity.pdbx_description
1 polymer ?
#
loop_
_entity_poly.entity_id
_entity_poly.type
_entity_poly.pdbx_seq_one_letter_code
_entity_poly.pdbx_strand_id
1 'polypeptide(L)'
;DNGSLRALHPLKARLLTESVLMKSLSQWVRNNGIISYDTLRTREELNSDQTPCVANFDFDVTAASYLNPLLRFSRAGEIRPGFFVCDMLLGCKLSLVHLQPFITKCRSINSLRNSPRCLFMFIADEYSEEAFLEMKRAGIIPATPEKLFGKDVADALFQLRDLVGSITLSLKDNIAAIDDIMSKLANIAGATNQLQGDLFEYIVAETVRIDSKDVEVGKICKSLKGET
;
A
#
# COMPACT_ATOMS: atom_id res chain seq x y z
N ASP A 1 -20.23 -9.58 22.04
CA ASP A 1 -19.78 -8.41 21.22
C ASP A 1 -19.58 -8.75 19.74
N ASN A 2 -20.63 -9.34 19.11
CA ASN A 2 -20.61 -9.66 17.67
C ASN A 2 -20.60 -8.42 16.76
N GLY A 3 -20.94 -7.25 17.26
CA GLY A 3 -20.96 -6.01 16.48
C GLY A 3 -19.55 -5.45 16.18
N SER A 4 -18.64 -5.55 17.15
CA SER A 4 -17.27 -5.06 17.03
C SER A 4 -16.44 -5.90 16.04
N LEU A 5 -16.65 -7.21 16.04
CA LEU A 5 -15.97 -8.13 15.10
C LEU A 5 -16.42 -7.89 13.66
N ARG A 6 -17.72 -7.68 13.40
CA ARG A 6 -18.25 -7.39 12.05
C ARG A 6 -17.71 -6.09 11.46
N ALA A 7 -17.43 -5.08 12.27
CA ALA A 7 -16.85 -3.81 11.81
C ALA A 7 -15.36 -3.92 11.45
N LEU A 8 -14.63 -4.93 11.97
CA LEU A 8 -13.21 -5.14 11.71
C LEU A 8 -12.94 -5.81 10.35
N HIS A 9 -13.87 -6.60 9.82
CA HIS A 9 -13.68 -7.32 8.55
C HIS A 9 -13.44 -6.38 7.35
N PRO A 10 -14.26 -5.35 7.10
CA PRO A 10 -14.02 -4.43 5.99
C PRO A 10 -12.69 -3.68 6.10
N LEU A 11 -12.28 -3.33 7.33
CA LEU A 11 -11.00 -2.68 7.58
C LEU A 11 -9.83 -3.60 7.25
N LYS A 12 -9.88 -4.86 7.71
CA LYS A 12 -8.84 -5.87 7.41
C LYS A 12 -8.75 -6.16 5.91
N ALA A 13 -9.90 -6.32 5.23
CA ALA A 13 -9.96 -6.52 3.80
C ALA A 13 -9.31 -5.36 3.04
N ARG A 14 -9.59 -4.13 3.44
CA ARG A 14 -8.95 -2.94 2.88
C ARG A 14 -7.45 -2.94 3.10
N LEU A 15 -6.99 -3.15 4.33
CA LEU A 15 -5.56 -3.14 4.66
C LEU A 15 -4.78 -4.20 3.90
N LEU A 16 -5.36 -5.40 3.74
CA LEU A 16 -4.75 -6.46 2.93
C LEU A 16 -4.65 -6.07 1.46
N THR A 17 -5.71 -5.49 0.89
CA THR A 17 -5.69 -5.04 -0.50
C THR A 17 -4.70 -3.90 -0.72
N GLU A 18 -4.60 -2.98 0.24
CA GLU A 18 -3.59 -1.90 0.23
C GLU A 18 -2.16 -2.47 0.34
N SER A 19 -1.94 -3.54 1.11
CA SER A 19 -0.67 -4.25 1.19
C SER A 19 -0.24 -4.81 -0.17
N VAL A 20 -1.16 -5.51 -0.83
CA VAL A 20 -0.93 -6.03 -2.19
C VAL A 20 -0.59 -4.91 -3.16
N LEU A 21 -1.37 -3.84 -3.14
CA LEU A 21 -1.15 -2.66 -4.00
C LEU A 21 0.20 -2.00 -3.72
N MET A 22 0.61 -1.90 -2.45
CA MET A 22 1.87 -1.30 -2.03
C MET A 22 3.08 -2.07 -2.56
N LYS A 23 3.04 -3.41 -2.51
CA LYS A 23 4.08 -4.26 -3.11
C LYS A 23 4.18 -4.04 -4.62
N SER A 24 3.03 -3.97 -5.30
CA SER A 24 2.96 -3.70 -6.75
C SER A 24 3.48 -2.30 -7.09
N LEU A 25 3.10 -1.29 -6.31
CA LEU A 25 3.59 0.08 -6.45
C LEU A 25 5.11 0.14 -6.28
N SER A 26 5.63 -0.55 -5.27
CA SER A 26 7.06 -0.61 -4.97
C SER A 26 7.86 -1.11 -6.17
N GLN A 27 7.37 -2.15 -6.84
CA GLN A 27 7.99 -2.68 -8.05
C GLN A 27 7.82 -1.73 -9.24
N TRP A 28 6.64 -1.14 -9.39
CA TRP A 28 6.35 -0.21 -10.47
C TRP A 28 7.24 1.04 -10.42
N VAL A 29 7.40 1.66 -9.24
CA VAL A 29 8.26 2.86 -9.10
C VAL A 29 9.73 2.56 -9.32
N ARG A 30 10.19 1.36 -8.96
CA ARG A 30 11.56 0.89 -9.26
C ARG A 30 11.76 0.68 -10.75
N ASN A 31 10.86 -0.06 -11.41
CA ASN A 31 10.97 -0.38 -12.83
C ASN A 31 10.91 0.87 -13.73
N ASN A 32 10.20 1.90 -13.29
CA ASN A 32 10.12 3.19 -13.99
C ASN A 32 11.25 4.17 -13.61
N GLY A 33 12.22 3.75 -12.79
CA GLY A 33 13.34 4.60 -12.39
C GLY A 33 12.96 5.84 -11.58
N ILE A 34 11.79 5.83 -10.93
CA ILE A 34 11.29 6.96 -10.14
C ILE A 34 12.06 7.08 -8.83
N ILE A 35 12.50 5.95 -8.27
CA ILE A 35 13.16 5.87 -6.98
C ILE A 35 14.49 5.13 -7.03
N SER A 36 15.33 5.34 -6.02
CA SER A 36 16.52 4.53 -5.76
C SER A 36 16.13 3.20 -5.11
N TYR A 37 16.74 2.10 -5.56
CA TYR A 37 16.35 0.73 -5.20
C TYR A 37 16.35 0.45 -3.69
N ASP A 38 17.40 0.88 -2.99
CA ASP A 38 17.63 0.50 -1.59
C ASP A 38 17.02 1.49 -0.57
N THR A 39 16.29 2.49 -1.05
CA THR A 39 15.78 3.56 -0.19
C THR A 39 14.27 3.48 0.07
N LEU A 40 13.61 2.52 -0.57
CA LEU A 40 12.17 2.33 -0.39
C LEU A 40 11.87 1.88 1.04
N ARG A 41 10.90 2.56 1.65
CA ARG A 41 10.31 2.21 2.96
C ARG A 41 8.81 2.15 2.80
N THR A 42 8.19 1.16 3.43
CA THR A 42 6.74 0.98 3.44
C THR A 42 6.24 0.85 4.87
N ARG A 43 4.98 1.21 5.11
CA ARG A 43 4.36 1.08 6.44
C ARG A 43 4.29 -0.37 6.96
N GLU A 44 4.53 -1.36 6.09
CA GLU A 44 4.49 -2.78 6.45
C GLU A 44 5.80 -3.28 7.03
N GLU A 45 6.90 -2.56 6.83
CA GLU A 45 8.22 -2.90 7.37
C GLU A 45 8.32 -2.55 8.86
N LEU A 46 7.38 -3.09 9.68
CA LEU A 46 7.22 -2.79 11.10
C LEU A 46 8.43 -3.17 11.99
N ASN A 47 9.38 -3.96 11.47
CA ASN A 47 10.58 -4.38 12.20
C ASN A 47 11.79 -3.49 11.94
N SER A 48 11.66 -2.46 11.10
CA SER A 48 12.71 -1.47 10.90
C SER A 48 12.48 -0.28 11.84
N ASP A 49 13.53 0.18 12.53
CA ASP A 49 13.52 1.43 13.30
C ASP A 49 13.26 2.68 12.42
N GLN A 50 12.87 2.47 11.17
CA GLN A 50 12.68 3.50 10.15
C GLN A 50 11.28 3.40 9.54
N THR A 51 10.31 4.04 10.19
CA THR A 51 9.01 4.31 9.58
C THR A 51 9.18 5.15 8.30
N PRO A 52 8.32 4.95 7.25
CA PRO A 52 8.34 5.80 6.07
C PRO A 52 7.99 7.23 6.43
N CYS A 53 9.03 8.06 6.64
CA CYS A 53 8.89 9.42 7.15
C CYS A 53 9.69 10.41 6.30
N VAL A 54 9.10 11.58 6.01
CA VAL A 54 9.77 12.72 5.38
C VAL A 54 9.42 13.98 6.15
N ALA A 55 10.45 14.74 6.58
CA ALA A 55 10.29 15.98 7.34
C ALA A 55 9.36 15.83 8.57
N ASN A 56 9.49 14.72 9.31
CA ASN A 56 8.69 14.33 10.48
C ASN A 56 7.20 14.05 10.19
N PHE A 57 6.84 13.80 8.95
CA PHE A 57 5.51 13.31 8.59
C PHE A 57 5.61 11.87 8.11
N ASP A 58 4.73 11.02 8.65
CA ASP A 58 4.62 9.62 8.26
C ASP A 58 3.76 9.48 7.02
N PHE A 59 4.12 8.47 6.18
CA PHE A 59 3.45 8.14 4.94
C PHE A 59 3.36 6.61 4.78
N ASP A 60 2.57 6.15 3.83
CA ASP A 60 2.49 4.72 3.53
C ASP A 60 3.74 4.22 2.81
N VAL A 61 4.29 5.04 1.92
CA VAL A 61 5.50 4.72 1.15
C VAL A 61 6.38 5.95 1.00
N THR A 62 7.68 5.79 1.25
CA THR A 62 8.69 6.80 0.95
C THR A 62 9.92 6.19 0.31
N ALA A 63 10.59 6.93 -0.57
CA ALA A 63 11.88 6.53 -1.14
C ALA A 63 12.66 7.76 -1.62
N ALA A 64 13.98 7.68 -1.61
CA ALA A 64 14.80 8.71 -2.25
C ALA A 64 14.62 8.68 -3.77
N SER A 65 14.56 9.85 -4.38
CA SER A 65 14.40 10.01 -5.83
C SER A 65 15.48 10.90 -6.39
N TYR A 66 16.14 10.40 -7.45
CA TYR A 66 17.15 11.13 -8.19
C TYR A 66 16.62 11.72 -9.50
N LEU A 67 15.31 11.84 -9.63
CA LEU A 67 14.69 12.56 -10.75
C LEU A 67 15.18 14.01 -10.77
N ASN A 68 15.60 14.47 -11.93
CA ASN A 68 16.23 15.78 -12.10
C ASN A 68 15.46 16.95 -11.45
N PRO A 69 14.13 17.07 -11.58
CA PRO A 69 13.38 18.15 -10.94
C PRO A 69 13.41 18.15 -9.42
N LEU A 70 13.72 16.99 -8.81
CA LEU A 70 13.74 16.80 -7.34
C LEU A 70 15.14 17.01 -6.74
N LEU A 71 16.18 17.00 -7.56
CA LEU A 71 17.55 17.16 -7.09
C LEU A 71 17.78 18.57 -6.53
N ARG A 72 18.57 18.64 -5.49
CA ARG A 72 19.17 19.87 -4.98
C ARG A 72 20.69 19.74 -4.99
N PHE A 73 21.36 20.83 -5.31
CA PHE A 73 22.81 20.93 -5.23
C PHE A 73 23.17 21.77 -4.02
N SER A 74 24.03 21.24 -3.16
CA SER A 74 24.63 22.01 -2.06
C SER A 74 25.62 23.04 -2.62
N ARG A 75 26.00 24.03 -1.82
CA ARG A 75 27.05 24.99 -2.19
C ARG A 75 28.41 24.31 -2.44
N ALA A 76 28.63 23.14 -1.86
CA ALA A 76 29.83 22.32 -2.05
C ALA A 76 29.77 21.41 -3.30
N GLY A 77 28.69 21.50 -4.11
CA GLY A 77 28.52 20.65 -5.29
C GLY A 77 27.93 19.27 -5.00
N GLU A 78 27.60 18.95 -3.75
CA GLU A 78 26.99 17.66 -3.39
C GLU A 78 25.57 17.58 -3.91
N ILE A 79 25.22 16.45 -4.50
CA ILE A 79 23.85 16.15 -4.96
C ILE A 79 23.05 15.63 -3.78
N ARG A 80 21.93 16.27 -3.50
CA ARG A 80 20.94 15.80 -2.52
C ARG A 80 19.71 15.32 -3.25
N PRO A 81 19.30 14.05 -3.06
CA PRO A 81 18.09 13.53 -3.68
C PRO A 81 16.85 14.22 -3.11
N GLY A 82 15.79 14.21 -3.91
CA GLY A 82 14.45 14.44 -3.40
C GLY A 82 13.81 13.15 -2.89
N PHE A 83 12.50 13.18 -2.68
CA PHE A 83 11.75 12.02 -2.23
C PHE A 83 10.52 11.75 -3.09
N PHE A 84 10.24 10.48 -3.33
CA PHE A 84 8.93 9.99 -3.69
C PHE A 84 8.15 9.72 -2.40
N VAL A 85 6.90 10.17 -2.35
CA VAL A 85 6.02 10.06 -1.18
C VAL A 85 4.64 9.66 -1.64
N CYS A 86 4.08 8.61 -1.03
CA CYS A 86 2.77 8.11 -1.39
C CYS A 86 1.97 7.70 -0.16
N ASP A 87 0.69 8.12 -0.11
CA ASP A 87 -0.34 7.56 0.74
C ASP A 87 -1.42 6.89 -0.12
N MET A 88 -2.16 5.97 0.46
CA MET A 88 -3.25 5.27 -0.23
C MET A 88 -4.47 5.08 0.67
N LEU A 89 -5.64 5.08 0.04
CA LEU A 89 -6.89 4.76 0.70
C LEU A 89 -7.83 4.10 -0.31
N LEU A 90 -8.01 2.78 -0.15
CA LEU A 90 -8.92 2.00 -0.98
C LEU A 90 -10.27 1.79 -0.28
N GLY A 91 -11.26 1.34 -1.03
CA GLY A 91 -12.56 0.94 -0.47
C GLY A 91 -13.61 2.04 -0.42
N CYS A 92 -13.27 3.24 -0.85
CA CYS A 92 -14.25 4.34 -0.90
C CYS A 92 -13.93 5.33 -2.02
N LYS A 93 -14.97 6.07 -2.43
CA LYS A 93 -14.77 7.26 -3.26
C LYS A 93 -14.17 8.37 -2.41
N LEU A 94 -13.00 8.84 -2.80
CA LEU A 94 -12.23 9.81 -2.05
C LEU A 94 -12.79 11.22 -2.23
N SER A 95 -13.21 11.84 -1.14
CA SER A 95 -13.65 13.24 -1.08
C SER A 95 -12.53 14.14 -0.58
N LEU A 96 -12.72 15.47 -0.73
CA LEU A 96 -11.75 16.45 -0.25
C LEU A 96 -11.49 16.34 1.27
N VAL A 97 -12.50 15.98 2.06
CA VAL A 97 -12.38 15.81 3.52
C VAL A 97 -11.37 14.70 3.84
N HIS A 98 -11.42 13.57 3.12
CA HIS A 98 -10.48 12.46 3.30
C HIS A 98 -9.05 12.83 2.93
N LEU A 99 -8.88 13.72 1.93
CA LEU A 99 -7.57 14.14 1.42
C LEU A 99 -6.92 15.27 2.22
N GLN A 100 -7.70 16.03 2.97
CA GLN A 100 -7.22 17.22 3.68
C GLN A 100 -5.98 16.97 4.54
N PRO A 101 -5.89 15.85 5.32
CA PRO A 101 -4.69 15.54 6.10
C PRO A 101 -3.45 15.39 5.21
N PHE A 102 -3.55 14.67 4.10
CA PHE A 102 -2.44 14.46 3.17
C PHE A 102 -2.02 15.75 2.47
N ILE A 103 -2.98 16.53 1.97
CA ILE A 103 -2.70 17.85 1.36
C ILE A 103 -1.99 18.77 2.36
N THR A 104 -2.39 18.74 3.63
CA THR A 104 -1.76 19.55 4.68
C THR A 104 -0.32 19.11 4.92
N LYS A 105 -0.03 17.80 5.02
CA LYS A 105 1.35 17.28 5.10
C LYS A 105 2.19 17.77 3.92
N CYS A 106 1.70 17.63 2.69
CA CYS A 106 2.41 18.03 1.47
C CYS A 106 2.71 19.54 1.46
N ARG A 107 1.74 20.36 1.80
CA ARG A 107 1.91 21.83 1.89
C ARG A 107 2.92 22.21 2.98
N SER A 108 2.86 21.55 4.13
CA SER A 108 3.80 21.79 5.22
C SER A 108 5.23 21.46 4.80
N ILE A 109 5.46 20.32 4.16
CA ILE A 109 6.78 19.93 3.64
C ILE A 109 7.28 20.99 2.64
N ASN A 110 6.43 21.40 1.68
CA ASN A 110 6.82 22.38 0.66
C ASN A 110 7.12 23.78 1.24
N SER A 111 6.52 24.13 2.38
CA SER A 111 6.74 25.43 3.06
C SER A 111 8.04 25.48 3.85
N LEU A 112 8.61 24.34 4.23
CA LEU A 112 9.84 24.28 5.03
C LEU A 112 11.07 24.63 4.17
N ARG A 113 11.85 25.62 4.61
CA ARG A 113 13.02 26.15 3.85
C ARG A 113 14.07 25.10 3.49
N ASN A 114 14.29 24.11 4.36
CA ASN A 114 15.32 23.08 4.18
C ASN A 114 14.74 21.70 3.85
N SER A 115 13.44 21.63 3.57
CA SER A 115 12.79 20.37 3.23
C SER A 115 13.27 19.84 1.88
N PRO A 116 13.39 18.53 1.70
CA PRO A 116 13.64 17.95 0.39
C PRO A 116 12.48 18.26 -0.56
N ARG A 117 12.78 18.30 -1.87
CA ARG A 117 11.72 18.32 -2.89
C ARG A 117 11.06 16.96 -2.94
N CYS A 118 9.74 16.93 -3.02
CA CYS A 118 8.98 15.69 -3.02
C CYS A 118 8.10 15.57 -4.26
N LEU A 119 8.02 14.36 -4.77
CA LEU A 119 7.00 13.92 -5.71
C LEU A 119 5.89 13.25 -4.89
N PHE A 120 4.77 13.93 -4.74
CA PHE A 120 3.63 13.44 -3.98
C PHE A 120 2.66 12.68 -4.87
N MET A 121 2.25 11.50 -4.44
CA MET A 121 1.23 10.67 -5.07
C MET A 121 0.22 10.24 -4.02
N PHE A 122 -1.04 10.17 -4.39
CA PHE A 122 -2.07 9.53 -3.59
C PHE A 122 -2.81 8.51 -4.44
N ILE A 123 -3.08 7.33 -3.89
CA ILE A 123 -3.75 6.25 -4.61
C ILE A 123 -5.11 5.99 -3.97
N ALA A 124 -6.16 5.98 -4.78
CA ALA A 124 -7.51 5.62 -4.37
C ALA A 124 -8.26 4.91 -5.51
N ASP A 125 -9.34 4.22 -5.19
CA ASP A 125 -10.19 3.59 -6.21
C ASP A 125 -10.84 4.66 -7.11
N GLU A 126 -11.37 5.70 -6.51
CA GLU A 126 -12.08 6.79 -7.20
C GLU A 126 -11.92 8.11 -6.44
N TYR A 127 -11.98 9.23 -7.15
CA TYR A 127 -11.95 10.59 -6.60
C TYR A 127 -13.24 11.34 -6.92
N SER A 128 -13.71 12.17 -5.98
CA SER A 128 -14.65 13.22 -6.34
C SER A 128 -13.96 14.25 -7.25
N GLU A 129 -14.71 14.92 -8.09
CA GLU A 129 -14.18 15.96 -8.99
C GLU A 129 -13.43 17.04 -8.22
N GLU A 130 -14.01 17.51 -7.11
CA GLU A 130 -13.40 18.50 -6.23
C GLU A 130 -12.07 18.03 -5.66
N ALA A 131 -12.02 16.78 -5.15
CA ALA A 131 -10.80 16.17 -4.62
C ALA A 131 -9.71 16.07 -5.68
N PHE A 132 -10.06 15.62 -6.87
CA PHE A 132 -9.14 15.48 -7.99
C PHE A 132 -8.54 16.83 -8.42
N LEU A 133 -9.37 17.87 -8.53
CA LEU A 133 -8.92 19.21 -8.90
C LEU A 133 -8.01 19.82 -7.83
N GLU A 134 -8.35 19.65 -6.54
CA GLU A 134 -7.53 20.20 -5.46
C GLU A 134 -6.18 19.50 -5.33
N MET A 135 -6.12 18.17 -5.55
CA MET A 135 -4.84 17.45 -5.63
C MET A 135 -3.93 18.02 -6.71
N LYS A 136 -4.46 18.21 -7.92
CA LYS A 136 -3.69 18.80 -9.03
C LYS A 136 -3.19 20.21 -8.70
N ARG A 137 -4.02 21.04 -8.07
CA ARG A 137 -3.62 22.38 -7.60
C ARG A 137 -2.52 22.33 -6.55
N ALA A 138 -2.55 21.31 -5.68
CA ALA A 138 -1.54 21.10 -4.66
C ALA A 138 -0.24 20.44 -5.18
N GLY A 139 -0.15 20.11 -6.47
CA GLY A 139 0.99 19.41 -7.06
C GLY A 139 1.08 17.94 -6.66
N ILE A 140 -0.06 17.33 -6.33
CA ILE A 140 -0.16 15.92 -5.94
C ILE A 140 -0.67 15.12 -7.14
N ILE A 141 -0.07 13.98 -7.42
CA ILE A 141 -0.48 13.07 -8.49
C ILE A 141 -1.65 12.20 -8.01
N PRO A 142 -2.87 12.38 -8.55
CA PRO A 142 -3.97 11.47 -8.29
C PRO A 142 -3.79 10.20 -9.12
N ALA A 143 -3.63 9.07 -8.48
CA ALA A 143 -3.47 7.78 -9.13
C ALA A 143 -4.61 6.82 -8.74
N THR A 144 -4.93 5.89 -9.64
CA THR A 144 -5.83 4.78 -9.36
C THR A 144 -5.14 3.47 -9.74
N PRO A 145 -5.49 2.33 -9.12
CA PRO A 145 -4.95 1.04 -9.52
C PRO A 145 -5.10 0.77 -11.01
N GLU A 146 -6.24 1.14 -11.60
CA GLU A 146 -6.51 0.99 -13.04
C GLU A 146 -5.52 1.78 -13.91
N LYS A 147 -5.21 3.03 -13.54
CA LYS A 147 -4.26 3.87 -14.30
C LYS A 147 -2.81 3.41 -14.16
N LEU A 148 -2.45 2.83 -13.02
CA LEU A 148 -1.09 2.36 -12.76
C LEU A 148 -0.82 0.98 -13.36
N PHE A 149 -1.78 0.06 -13.26
CA PHE A 149 -1.57 -1.36 -13.53
C PHE A 149 -2.54 -1.95 -14.56
N GLY A 150 -3.53 -1.17 -15.02
CA GLY A 150 -4.56 -1.63 -15.93
C GLY A 150 -5.81 -2.15 -15.24
N LYS A 151 -6.86 -2.34 -16.05
CA LYS A 151 -8.19 -2.69 -15.56
C LYS A 151 -8.24 -4.06 -14.90
N ASP A 152 -7.59 -5.07 -15.47
CA ASP A 152 -7.62 -6.44 -14.95
C ASP A 152 -7.09 -6.52 -13.52
N VAL A 153 -6.05 -5.72 -13.23
CA VAL A 153 -5.45 -5.63 -11.90
C VAL A 153 -6.38 -4.89 -10.93
N ALA A 154 -6.98 -3.79 -11.37
CA ALA A 154 -7.92 -3.04 -10.55
C ALA A 154 -9.13 -3.90 -10.19
N ASP A 155 -9.68 -4.64 -11.15
CA ASP A 155 -10.79 -5.57 -10.95
C ASP A 155 -10.40 -6.72 -9.99
N ALA A 156 -9.18 -7.25 -10.12
CA ALA A 156 -8.66 -8.28 -9.21
C ALA A 156 -8.50 -7.78 -7.77
N LEU A 157 -8.00 -6.56 -7.56
CA LEU A 157 -7.90 -5.94 -6.23
C LEU A 157 -9.29 -5.70 -5.62
N PHE A 158 -10.25 -5.28 -6.43
CA PHE A 158 -11.64 -5.12 -5.99
C PHE A 158 -12.25 -6.44 -5.56
N GLN A 159 -12.13 -7.50 -6.41
CA GLN A 159 -12.61 -8.84 -6.11
C GLN A 159 -11.95 -9.43 -4.86
N LEU A 160 -10.64 -9.21 -4.68
CA LEU A 160 -9.92 -9.63 -3.47
C LEU A 160 -10.52 -8.98 -2.21
N ARG A 161 -10.77 -7.68 -2.26
CA ARG A 161 -11.35 -6.95 -1.13
C ARG A 161 -12.74 -7.46 -0.77
N ASP A 162 -13.59 -7.68 -1.78
CA ASP A 162 -14.95 -8.19 -1.59
C ASP A 162 -14.93 -9.62 -1.06
N LEU A 163 -14.06 -10.47 -1.58
CA LEU A 163 -13.88 -11.83 -1.11
C LEU A 163 -13.47 -11.86 0.36
N VAL A 164 -12.41 -11.13 0.72
CA VAL A 164 -11.91 -11.06 2.10
C VAL A 164 -12.94 -10.44 3.04
N GLY A 165 -13.70 -9.44 2.57
CA GLY A 165 -14.78 -8.80 3.32
C GLY A 165 -15.97 -9.72 3.56
N SER A 166 -16.21 -10.71 2.69
CA SER A 166 -17.36 -11.62 2.72
C SER A 166 -17.07 -13.01 3.30
N ILE A 167 -15.82 -13.30 3.67
CA ILE A 167 -15.33 -14.63 4.11
C ILE A 167 -16.12 -15.25 5.29
N THR A 168 -16.96 -14.50 5.95
CA THR A 168 -17.85 -15.01 7.00
C THR A 168 -18.85 -16.08 6.52
N LEU A 169 -19.02 -16.31 5.21
CA LEU A 169 -20.17 -17.10 4.72
C LEU A 169 -19.87 -18.39 3.95
N SER A 170 -18.71 -18.61 3.32
CA SER A 170 -18.47 -19.89 2.61
C SER A 170 -17.05 -20.01 2.03
N LEU A 171 -16.12 -20.56 2.79
CA LEU A 171 -14.73 -20.77 2.31
C LEU A 171 -14.60 -21.89 1.27
N LYS A 172 -15.47 -22.89 1.32
CA LYS A 172 -15.34 -24.07 0.43
C LYS A 172 -15.62 -23.72 -1.05
N ASP A 173 -16.45 -22.72 -1.31
CA ASP A 173 -16.85 -22.36 -2.68
C ASP A 173 -15.91 -21.32 -3.32
N ASN A 174 -14.95 -20.77 -2.56
CA ASN A 174 -14.15 -19.63 -2.98
C ASN A 174 -12.69 -19.96 -3.36
N ILE A 175 -12.22 -21.20 -3.22
CA ILE A 175 -10.81 -21.55 -3.50
C ILE A 175 -10.45 -21.28 -4.96
N ALA A 176 -11.32 -21.68 -5.92
CA ALA A 176 -11.08 -21.43 -7.34
C ALA A 176 -11.08 -19.93 -7.69
N ALA A 177 -11.94 -19.14 -7.02
CA ALA A 177 -11.97 -17.70 -7.20
C ALA A 177 -10.70 -17.01 -6.66
N ILE A 178 -10.15 -17.53 -5.58
CA ILE A 178 -8.88 -17.09 -5.01
C ILE A 178 -7.74 -17.34 -5.99
N ASP A 179 -7.67 -18.54 -6.57
CA ASP A 179 -6.63 -18.91 -7.53
C ASP A 179 -6.69 -18.02 -8.79
N ASP A 180 -7.89 -17.71 -9.31
CA ASP A 180 -8.06 -16.80 -10.45
C ASP A 180 -7.61 -15.37 -10.13
N ILE A 181 -8.01 -14.85 -8.97
CA ILE A 181 -7.57 -13.52 -8.48
C ILE A 181 -6.05 -13.49 -8.32
N MET A 182 -5.48 -14.52 -7.70
CA MET A 182 -4.04 -14.63 -7.49
C MET A 182 -3.27 -14.70 -8.81
N SER A 183 -3.80 -15.44 -9.79
CA SER A 183 -3.21 -15.51 -11.13
C SER A 183 -3.18 -14.14 -11.82
N LYS A 184 -4.24 -13.35 -11.69
CA LYS A 184 -4.32 -11.99 -12.26
C LYS A 184 -3.35 -11.05 -11.54
N LEU A 185 -3.26 -11.13 -10.22
CA LEU A 185 -2.32 -10.34 -9.42
C LEU A 185 -0.87 -10.76 -9.63
N ALA A 186 -0.62 -12.03 -9.95
CA ALA A 186 0.70 -12.56 -10.27
C ALA A 186 1.33 -11.94 -11.51
N ASN A 187 0.50 -11.51 -12.45
CA ASN A 187 0.95 -10.79 -13.65
C ASN A 187 1.46 -9.37 -13.35
N ILE A 188 1.27 -8.86 -12.13
CA ILE A 188 1.88 -7.62 -11.67
C ILE A 188 3.33 -7.91 -11.26
N ALA A 189 4.22 -7.89 -12.26
CA ALA A 189 5.67 -7.78 -12.13
C ALA A 189 6.30 -8.49 -10.90
N GLY A 190 6.33 -9.82 -10.91
CA GLY A 190 7.25 -10.59 -10.04
C GLY A 190 6.89 -10.66 -8.54
N ALA A 191 5.72 -10.17 -8.14
CA ALA A 191 5.25 -10.23 -6.75
C ALA A 191 4.70 -11.61 -6.32
N THR A 192 4.87 -12.63 -7.14
CA THR A 192 4.06 -13.84 -7.21
C THR A 192 4.10 -14.73 -5.96
N ASN A 193 5.29 -15.09 -5.47
CA ASN A 193 5.37 -16.18 -4.48
C ASN A 193 5.16 -15.70 -3.04
N GLN A 194 5.68 -14.55 -2.69
CA GLN A 194 5.56 -14.02 -1.32
C GLN A 194 4.14 -13.50 -1.06
N LEU A 195 3.54 -12.85 -2.06
CA LEU A 195 2.17 -12.35 -1.96
C LEU A 195 1.16 -13.49 -1.82
N GLN A 196 1.34 -14.58 -2.58
CA GLN A 196 0.54 -15.79 -2.47
C GLN A 196 0.65 -16.41 -1.08
N GLY A 197 1.88 -16.47 -0.53
CA GLY A 197 2.12 -16.95 0.82
C GLY A 197 1.39 -16.13 1.87
N ASP A 198 1.57 -14.82 1.85
CA ASP A 198 0.97 -13.88 2.82
C ASP A 198 -0.57 -13.93 2.78
N LEU A 199 -1.14 -13.99 1.57
CA LEU A 199 -2.59 -14.08 1.40
C LEU A 199 -3.14 -15.44 1.84
N PHE A 200 -2.46 -16.52 1.49
CA PHE A 200 -2.83 -17.87 1.92
C PHE A 200 -2.80 -17.97 3.44
N GLU A 201 -1.75 -17.48 4.07
CA GLU A 201 -1.60 -17.43 5.52
C GLU A 201 -2.75 -16.63 6.18
N TYR A 202 -3.12 -15.50 5.61
CA TYR A 202 -4.25 -14.69 6.08
C TYR A 202 -5.58 -15.45 5.97
N ILE A 203 -5.86 -16.07 4.80
CA ILE A 203 -7.10 -16.82 4.56
C ILE A 203 -7.19 -18.01 5.52
N VAL A 204 -6.10 -18.75 5.71
CA VAL A 204 -6.03 -19.85 6.65
C VAL A 204 -6.26 -19.37 8.08
N ALA A 205 -5.61 -18.28 8.47
CA ALA A 205 -5.77 -17.69 9.79
C ALA A 205 -7.22 -17.25 10.07
N GLU A 206 -7.90 -16.62 9.12
CA GLU A 206 -9.31 -16.21 9.27
C GLU A 206 -10.24 -17.44 9.30
N THR A 207 -9.91 -18.51 8.55
CA THR A 207 -10.65 -19.77 8.61
C THR A 207 -10.56 -20.43 9.98
N VAL A 208 -9.34 -20.50 10.53
CA VAL A 208 -9.09 -21.13 11.83
C VAL A 208 -9.67 -20.31 12.99
N ARG A 209 -9.72 -18.98 12.85
CA ARG A 209 -10.34 -18.08 13.85
C ARG A 209 -11.83 -18.32 14.06
N ILE A 210 -12.53 -18.93 13.10
CA ILE A 210 -13.93 -19.31 13.26
C ILE A 210 -14.05 -20.37 14.38
N ASP A 211 -13.06 -21.27 14.48
CA ASP A 211 -13.06 -22.39 15.40
C ASP A 211 -12.10 -22.22 16.61
N SER A 212 -11.22 -21.21 16.57
CA SER A 212 -10.17 -20.98 17.58
C SER A 212 -10.12 -19.53 18.04
N LYS A 213 -9.90 -19.31 19.35
CA LYS A 213 -9.87 -17.95 19.94
C LYS A 213 -8.57 -17.20 19.68
N ASP A 214 -7.45 -17.91 19.52
CA ASP A 214 -6.13 -17.32 19.32
C ASP A 214 -5.46 -17.91 18.08
N VAL A 215 -5.23 -17.08 17.06
CA VAL A 215 -4.49 -17.42 15.85
C VAL A 215 -3.42 -16.36 15.62
N GLU A 216 -2.15 -16.77 15.64
CA GLU A 216 -1.01 -15.93 15.30
C GLU A 216 -0.54 -16.25 13.88
N VAL A 217 -0.37 -15.21 13.05
CA VAL A 217 0.09 -15.30 11.66
C VAL A 217 1.57 -14.90 11.60
N GLY A 218 2.35 -15.48 10.69
CA GLY A 218 3.76 -15.13 10.50
C GLY A 218 4.73 -15.76 11.51
N LYS A 219 4.28 -16.71 12.35
CA LYS A 219 5.13 -17.33 13.36
C LYS A 219 5.86 -18.55 12.81
N ILE A 220 7.19 -18.51 12.84
CA ILE A 220 8.02 -19.67 12.50
C ILE A 220 7.94 -20.69 13.63
N CYS A 221 7.27 -21.81 13.38
CA CYS A 221 7.23 -22.93 14.31
C CYS A 221 8.53 -23.74 14.18
N LYS A 222 9.31 -23.83 15.27
CA LYS A 222 10.47 -24.74 15.34
C LYS A 222 10.00 -26.08 15.89
N SER A 223 10.42 -27.18 15.27
CA SER A 223 10.16 -28.49 15.82
C SER A 223 10.88 -28.64 17.18
N LEU A 224 10.33 -29.48 18.06
CA LEU A 224 10.95 -29.81 19.36
C LEU A 224 12.36 -30.44 19.23
N LYS A 225 12.75 -30.87 18.00
CA LYS A 225 14.07 -31.40 17.67
C LYS A 225 15.02 -30.40 17.05
N GLY A 226 14.64 -29.11 16.91
CA GLY A 226 15.50 -28.07 16.38
C GLY A 226 15.74 -28.10 14.85
N GLU A 227 15.01 -28.96 14.14
CA GLU A 227 15.01 -28.98 12.66
C GLU A 227 13.98 -27.95 12.14
N THR A 228 14.45 -27.05 11.27
CA THR A 228 13.62 -26.07 10.55
C THR A 228 13.12 -26.65 9.24
#